data_9ff8458329aa4fb375aa21f0a0f1e3c9
#
_entry.id   9ff8458329aa4fb375aa21f0a0f1e3c9
#
_cell.length_a   1.000
_cell.length_b   1.000
_cell.length_c   1.000
_cell.angle_alpha   90.00
_cell.angle_beta   90.00
_cell.angle_gamma   90.00
#
_symmetry.space_group_name_H-M   'P 1'
#
loop_
_entity.id
_entity.type
_entity.pdbx_description
1 polymer ?
#
loop_
_entity_poly.entity_id
_entity_poly.type
_entity_poly.pdbx_seq_one_letter_code
_entity_poly.pdbx_strand_id
1 'polypeptide(L)'
;MFSGEKFPDGPSALTLFSDGRTLFKPCRKSKIPVFKDFGAIMTVKTRFAPSPTGYLHIGGVRTALFSWAFARHHKGEFLLRIEDTDLARSTAESVNIILDGMKWVGLNYDNADNVVYQTRRFDRYKEVIAELLEKGHAYYCYCSKEELEAMREKAEKEGTATYDRRWRPEEGKTLPEIPADVQPVVRFKTPLDGVTKWTDLVKGEISIPNEALDDLIIARADGTPTYNFCVVVDDYDMGITHVIRGDDHVNNTPKQINILKAIGATLPEYGHLPMILNEQGKKSPNAAAIPLPLPISARWASCPKPCSTIWHAWAGRTATTSSLRWNNSSNGLI
;
A
#
# COMPACT_ATOMS: atom_id res chain seq x y z
N MET A 1 -35.81 -38.02 -21.07
CA MET A 1 -34.50 -38.63 -21.41
C MET A 1 -33.44 -37.57 -21.13
N PHE A 2 -32.84 -37.59 -19.96
CA PHE A 2 -31.68 -36.79 -19.60
C PHE A 2 -30.63 -37.74 -19.04
N SER A 3 -29.52 -37.88 -19.76
CA SER A 3 -28.39 -38.71 -19.42
C SER A 3 -27.58 -38.02 -18.30
N GLY A 4 -27.39 -38.73 -17.19
CA GLY A 4 -26.56 -38.28 -16.08
C GLY A 4 -25.11 -38.56 -16.35
N GLU A 5 -24.27 -37.56 -16.19
CA GLU A 5 -22.83 -37.71 -16.06
C GLU A 5 -22.45 -37.88 -14.59
N LYS A 6 -21.72 -38.96 -14.32
CA LYS A 6 -21.21 -39.32 -12.98
C LYS A 6 -19.92 -38.53 -12.72
N PHE A 7 -19.84 -37.87 -11.57
CA PHE A 7 -18.60 -37.37 -11.01
C PHE A 7 -17.79 -38.54 -10.42
N PRO A 8 -16.45 -38.55 -10.54
CA PRO A 8 -15.61 -39.58 -9.96
C PRO A 8 -15.41 -39.36 -8.46
N ASP A 9 -15.51 -40.49 -7.74
CA ASP A 9 -15.42 -40.59 -6.28
C ASP A 9 -14.07 -40.12 -5.71
N GLY A 10 -14.12 -39.39 -4.60
CA GLY A 10 -12.97 -39.08 -3.76
C GLY A 10 -12.49 -40.31 -2.96
N PRO A 11 -11.25 -40.29 -2.43
CA PRO A 11 -10.64 -41.48 -1.82
C PRO A 11 -11.30 -41.82 -0.49
N SER A 12 -11.79 -43.08 -0.44
CA SER A 12 -12.44 -43.71 0.69
C SER A 12 -11.43 -44.16 1.76
N ALA A 13 -11.88 -43.98 3.00
CA ALA A 13 -11.70 -44.83 4.16
C ALA A 13 -10.37 -45.50 4.49
N LEU A 14 -9.82 -45.12 5.63
CA LEU A 14 -8.88 -45.90 6.42
C LEU A 14 -9.42 -47.27 6.78
N THR A 15 -8.75 -48.33 6.39
CA THR A 15 -8.95 -49.68 6.93
C THR A 15 -7.81 -49.96 7.92
N LEU A 16 -8.13 -50.08 9.18
CA LEU A 16 -7.20 -50.49 10.23
C LEU A 16 -7.06 -52.05 10.21
N PHE A 17 -5.85 -52.54 10.01
CA PHE A 17 -5.52 -53.94 10.23
C PHE A 17 -4.89 -54.15 11.62
N SER A 18 -5.19 -55.28 12.24
CA SER A 18 -5.02 -55.61 13.65
C SER A 18 -3.60 -56.09 14.08
N ASP A 19 -2.53 -55.74 13.39
CA ASP A 19 -1.19 -56.22 13.74
C ASP A 19 -0.07 -55.15 13.89
N GLY A 20 -0.46 -53.90 14.12
CA GLY A 20 0.43 -52.91 14.70
C GLY A 20 1.68 -52.50 13.89
N ARG A 21 1.75 -52.76 12.58
CA ARG A 21 2.89 -52.35 11.76
C ARG A 21 2.48 -51.31 10.74
N THR A 22 2.91 -50.07 10.96
CA THR A 22 2.77 -48.95 10.02
C THR A 22 3.85 -49.03 8.95
N LEU A 23 3.51 -49.49 7.75
CA LEU A 23 4.40 -49.44 6.59
C LEU A 23 4.22 -48.10 5.88
N PHE A 24 5.07 -47.13 6.22
CA PHE A 24 5.23 -45.93 5.38
C PHE A 24 5.96 -46.33 4.10
N LYS A 25 5.26 -46.34 2.97
CA LYS A 25 5.94 -46.34 1.66
C LYS A 25 6.49 -44.94 1.43
N PRO A 26 7.82 -44.76 1.20
CA PRO A 26 8.36 -43.46 0.87
C PRO A 26 7.80 -43.02 -0.48
N CYS A 27 7.18 -41.83 -0.49
CA CYS A 27 6.75 -41.14 -1.69
C CYS A 27 7.95 -41.00 -2.62
N ARG A 28 7.82 -41.43 -3.88
CA ARG A 28 8.85 -41.30 -4.91
C ARG A 28 9.29 -39.83 -4.95
N LYS A 29 10.62 -39.63 -4.79
CA LYS A 29 11.29 -38.33 -4.96
C LYS A 29 10.93 -37.77 -6.34
N SER A 30 9.97 -36.86 -6.41
CA SER A 30 9.82 -35.97 -7.55
C SER A 30 11.11 -35.16 -7.61
N LYS A 31 11.82 -35.25 -8.73
CA LYS A 31 12.94 -34.35 -9.00
C LYS A 31 12.40 -32.94 -9.13
N ILE A 32 12.48 -32.16 -8.06
CA ILE A 32 12.29 -30.73 -8.11
C ILE A 32 13.40 -30.20 -9.03
N PRO A 33 13.09 -29.50 -10.13
CA PRO A 33 14.12 -28.90 -10.96
C PRO A 33 14.88 -27.90 -10.08
N VAL A 34 16.17 -28.13 -9.92
CA VAL A 34 17.09 -27.16 -9.30
C VAL A 34 17.22 -26.03 -10.31
N PHE A 35 16.47 -24.96 -10.11
CA PHE A 35 16.71 -23.71 -10.82
C PHE A 35 18.07 -23.17 -10.37
N LYS A 36 19.08 -23.42 -11.20
CA LYS A 36 20.37 -22.72 -11.15
C LYS A 36 20.23 -21.41 -11.94
N ASP A 37 19.64 -20.43 -11.33
CA ASP A 37 19.86 -19.02 -11.64
C ASP A 37 19.81 -18.28 -10.31
N PHE A 38 20.96 -18.09 -9.72
CA PHE A 38 21.17 -17.15 -8.64
C PHE A 38 21.13 -15.72 -9.22
N GLY A 39 19.94 -15.27 -9.66
CA GLY A 39 19.64 -13.86 -9.68
C GLY A 39 19.78 -13.37 -8.24
N ALA A 40 20.43 -12.23 -8.04
CA ALA A 40 20.63 -11.64 -6.73
C ALA A 40 19.32 -11.75 -5.94
N ILE A 41 19.32 -12.44 -4.81
CA ILE A 41 18.16 -12.59 -3.95
C ILE A 41 17.84 -11.16 -3.47
N MET A 42 16.86 -10.52 -4.10
CA MET A 42 16.44 -9.19 -3.68
C MET A 42 15.86 -9.33 -2.27
N THR A 43 16.52 -8.69 -1.31
CA THR A 43 16.04 -8.64 0.07
C THR A 43 14.67 -8.00 0.07
N VAL A 44 13.68 -8.66 0.68
CA VAL A 44 12.34 -8.11 0.86
C VAL A 44 12.44 -6.83 1.69
N LYS A 45 11.92 -5.72 1.15
CA LYS A 45 11.83 -4.45 1.85
C LYS A 45 10.39 -3.98 1.88
N THR A 46 9.85 -3.84 3.08
CA THR A 46 8.54 -3.26 3.32
C THR A 46 8.67 -1.94 4.07
N ARG A 47 7.60 -1.18 4.14
CA ARG A 47 7.59 0.07 4.90
C ARG A 47 6.25 0.31 5.61
N PHE A 48 6.32 1.06 6.71
CA PHE A 48 5.21 1.80 7.28
C PHE A 48 5.43 3.29 7.01
N ALA A 49 4.41 3.97 6.46
CA ALA A 49 4.54 5.34 5.98
C ALA A 49 3.36 6.19 6.50
N PRO A 50 3.33 6.47 7.82
CA PRO A 50 2.24 7.24 8.42
C PRO A 50 2.39 8.74 8.15
N SER A 51 1.23 9.42 7.94
CA SER A 51 1.15 10.87 7.99
C SER A 51 0.92 11.34 9.43
N PRO A 52 1.73 12.25 9.97
CA PRO A 52 1.64 12.70 11.37
C PRO A 52 0.54 13.76 11.55
N THR A 53 -0.67 13.44 11.10
CA THR A 53 -1.85 14.34 11.15
C THR A 53 -2.79 14.04 12.31
N GLY A 54 -2.35 13.22 13.27
CA GLY A 54 -3.12 12.80 14.43
C GLY A 54 -2.48 11.62 15.15
N TYR A 55 -3.27 10.97 16.00
CA TYR A 55 -2.81 9.80 16.76
C TYR A 55 -2.63 8.57 15.87
N LEU A 56 -1.66 7.72 16.23
CA LEU A 56 -1.53 6.40 15.63
C LEU A 56 -2.77 5.56 15.99
N HIS A 57 -3.61 5.28 15.02
CA HIS A 57 -4.86 4.53 15.22
C HIS A 57 -4.67 3.05 14.90
N ILE A 58 -5.62 2.22 15.35
CA ILE A 58 -5.54 0.75 15.22
C ILE A 58 -5.41 0.28 13.76
N GLY A 59 -5.99 0.99 12.80
CA GLY A 59 -5.83 0.69 11.37
C GLY A 59 -4.39 0.87 10.90
N GLY A 60 -3.72 1.95 11.35
CA GLY A 60 -2.31 2.20 11.08
C GLY A 60 -1.41 1.15 11.74
N VAL A 61 -1.64 0.86 13.03
CA VAL A 61 -0.90 -0.19 13.75
C VAL A 61 -1.04 -1.54 13.07
N ARG A 62 -2.24 -1.92 12.64
CA ARG A 62 -2.48 -3.16 11.89
C ARG A 62 -1.68 -3.21 10.60
N THR A 63 -1.69 -2.12 9.83
CA THR A 63 -0.93 -2.04 8.57
C THR A 63 0.58 -2.16 8.82
N ALA A 64 1.09 -1.45 9.84
CA ALA A 64 2.48 -1.56 10.26
C ALA A 64 2.83 -2.99 10.67
N LEU A 65 1.95 -3.66 11.41
CA LEU A 65 2.10 -5.03 11.84
C LEU A 65 2.21 -6.01 10.66
N PHE A 66 1.34 -5.91 9.67
CA PHE A 66 1.41 -6.77 8.49
C PHE A 66 2.68 -6.55 7.70
N SER A 67 3.08 -5.29 7.48
CA SER A 67 4.33 -4.94 6.81
C SER A 67 5.56 -5.48 7.56
N TRP A 68 5.59 -5.31 8.87
CA TRP A 68 6.66 -5.82 9.74
C TRP A 68 6.73 -7.36 9.72
N ALA A 69 5.59 -8.03 9.91
CA ALA A 69 5.53 -9.50 9.96
C ALA A 69 5.94 -10.12 8.62
N PHE A 70 5.53 -9.51 7.50
CA PHE A 70 5.93 -9.94 6.17
C PHE A 70 7.44 -9.80 5.96
N ALA A 71 8.03 -8.66 6.31
CA ALA A 71 9.47 -8.47 6.24
C ALA A 71 10.22 -9.50 7.10
N ARG A 72 9.82 -9.68 8.37
CA ARG A 72 10.48 -10.63 9.28
C ARG A 72 10.35 -12.08 8.83
N HIS A 73 9.19 -12.48 8.29
CA HIS A 73 9.00 -13.82 7.72
C HIS A 73 10.00 -14.12 6.59
N HIS A 74 10.23 -13.13 5.74
CA HIS A 74 11.16 -13.25 4.60
C HIS A 74 12.60 -12.87 4.95
N LYS A 75 12.93 -12.65 6.23
CA LYS A 75 14.26 -12.19 6.69
C LYS A 75 14.70 -10.89 6.00
N GLY A 76 13.73 -10.04 5.70
CA GLY A 76 13.89 -8.77 5.02
C GLY A 76 13.91 -7.58 5.98
N GLU A 77 13.83 -6.38 5.40
CA GLU A 77 13.87 -5.10 6.11
C GLU A 77 12.46 -4.50 6.21
N PHE A 78 12.16 -3.93 7.38
CA PHE A 78 10.97 -3.13 7.63
C PHE A 78 11.37 -1.69 7.93
N LEU A 79 10.98 -0.75 7.08
CA LEU A 79 11.42 0.64 7.14
C LEU A 79 10.29 1.57 7.61
N LEU A 80 10.66 2.66 8.28
CA LEU A 80 9.75 3.73 8.66
C LEU A 80 10.02 4.98 7.83
N ARG A 81 8.94 5.56 7.27
CA ARG A 81 8.93 6.86 6.61
C ARG A 81 7.83 7.72 7.20
N ILE A 82 8.11 8.97 7.47
CA ILE A 82 7.14 9.95 7.95
C ILE A 82 6.69 10.82 6.77
N GLU A 83 5.39 10.78 6.47
CA GLU A 83 4.78 11.55 5.38
C GLU A 83 4.23 12.88 5.90
N ASP A 84 5.14 13.81 6.15
CA ASP A 84 4.93 15.10 6.81
C ASP A 84 4.80 16.29 5.83
N THR A 85 4.42 16.04 4.58
CA THR A 85 4.28 17.09 3.55
C THR A 85 3.16 18.09 3.82
N ASP A 86 2.18 17.75 4.65
CA ASP A 86 1.16 18.66 5.13
C ASP A 86 1.67 19.41 6.37
N LEU A 87 2.42 20.49 6.13
CA LEU A 87 3.06 21.28 7.19
C LEU A 87 2.07 21.87 8.20
N ALA A 88 0.82 22.14 7.80
CA ALA A 88 -0.18 22.71 8.69
C ALA A 88 -0.69 21.71 9.74
N ARG A 89 -0.72 20.42 9.40
CA ARG A 89 -1.21 19.35 10.29
C ARG A 89 -0.12 18.46 10.86
N SER A 90 1.10 18.55 10.34
CA SER A 90 2.23 17.73 10.78
C SER A 90 3.02 18.46 11.87
N THR A 91 2.90 18.01 13.12
CA THR A 91 3.61 18.57 14.24
C THR A 91 4.69 17.62 14.77
N ALA A 92 5.74 18.14 15.37
CA ALA A 92 6.77 17.32 16.03
C ALA A 92 6.17 16.41 17.10
N GLU A 93 5.13 16.87 17.81
CA GLU A 93 4.42 16.06 18.80
C GLU A 93 3.73 14.86 18.15
N SER A 94 3.03 15.07 17.02
CA SER A 94 2.39 13.98 16.27
C SER A 94 3.39 12.95 15.75
N VAL A 95 4.59 13.39 15.33
CA VAL A 95 5.67 12.49 14.94
C VAL A 95 6.14 11.66 16.15
N ASN A 96 6.38 12.29 17.30
CA ASN A 96 6.81 11.59 18.51
C ASN A 96 5.75 10.56 18.97
N ILE A 97 4.46 10.88 18.88
CA ILE A 97 3.38 9.94 19.18
C ILE A 97 3.46 8.68 18.28
N ILE A 98 3.78 8.85 17.00
CA ILE A 98 3.97 7.71 16.09
C ILE A 98 5.19 6.87 16.52
N LEU A 99 6.34 7.51 16.78
CA LEU A 99 7.56 6.82 17.17
C LEU A 99 7.39 6.05 18.48
N ASP A 100 6.79 6.71 19.49
CA ASP A 100 6.50 6.10 20.79
C ASP A 100 5.48 4.97 20.66
N GLY A 101 4.46 5.15 19.82
CA GLY A 101 3.49 4.13 19.52
C GLY A 101 4.13 2.88 18.87
N MET A 102 5.01 3.07 17.90
CA MET A 102 5.75 1.96 17.25
C MET A 102 6.62 1.22 18.27
N LYS A 103 7.35 1.95 19.14
CA LYS A 103 8.15 1.38 20.21
C LYS A 103 7.29 0.61 21.21
N TRP A 104 6.14 1.16 21.60
CA TRP A 104 5.24 0.54 22.56
C TRP A 104 4.65 -0.77 22.05
N VAL A 105 4.24 -0.84 20.75
CA VAL A 105 3.74 -2.09 20.16
C VAL A 105 4.86 -3.07 19.80
N GLY A 106 6.14 -2.70 19.97
CA GLY A 106 7.29 -3.55 19.69
C GLY A 106 7.59 -3.76 18.22
N LEU A 107 7.15 -2.85 17.35
CA LEU A 107 7.41 -2.88 15.90
C LEU A 107 8.72 -2.15 15.58
N ASN A 108 9.84 -2.84 15.76
CA ASN A 108 11.17 -2.31 15.46
C ASN A 108 11.36 -2.19 13.95
N TYR A 109 11.80 -1.02 13.49
CA TYR A 109 12.15 -0.73 12.10
C TYR A 109 13.66 -0.62 11.92
N ASP A 110 14.16 -1.02 10.74
CA ASP A 110 15.58 -1.26 10.50
C ASP A 110 16.34 0.03 10.14
N ASN A 111 15.63 1.14 9.88
CA ASN A 111 16.23 2.46 9.62
C ASN A 111 16.06 3.43 10.80
N ALA A 112 16.16 2.96 12.03
CA ALA A 112 15.96 3.79 13.23
C ALA A 112 16.92 4.99 13.30
N ASP A 113 18.16 4.82 12.84
CA ASP A 113 19.17 5.89 12.81
C ASP A 113 18.98 6.85 11.63
N ASN A 114 18.14 6.51 10.66
CA ASN A 114 17.91 7.29 9.45
C ASN A 114 16.44 7.19 8.98
N VAL A 115 15.51 7.61 9.82
CA VAL A 115 14.10 7.70 9.47
C VAL A 115 13.91 8.71 8.35
N VAL A 116 13.21 8.32 7.29
CA VAL A 116 12.93 9.18 6.15
C VAL A 116 11.79 10.13 6.46
N TYR A 117 12.00 11.43 6.27
CA TYR A 117 11.00 12.50 6.38
C TYR A 117 10.78 13.13 5.02
N GLN A 118 9.55 13.20 4.55
CA GLN A 118 9.27 13.73 3.20
C GLN A 118 9.61 15.21 3.07
N THR A 119 9.43 16.01 4.11
CA THR A 119 9.81 17.43 4.11
C THR A 119 11.29 17.67 3.85
N ARG A 120 12.16 16.73 4.19
CA ARG A 120 13.62 16.81 3.97
C ARG A 120 14.03 16.39 2.56
N ARG A 121 13.08 16.01 1.70
CA ARG A 121 13.33 15.42 0.39
C ARG A 121 12.80 16.26 -0.78
N PHE A 122 12.34 17.49 -0.52
CA PHE A 122 11.75 18.35 -1.56
C PHE A 122 12.68 18.59 -2.75
N ASP A 123 13.99 18.71 -2.54
CA ASP A 123 14.94 18.88 -3.64
C ASP A 123 15.00 17.63 -4.51
N ARG A 124 15.00 16.43 -3.91
CA ARG A 124 14.92 15.18 -4.65
C ARG A 124 13.65 15.06 -5.50
N TYR A 125 12.51 15.49 -4.96
CA TYR A 125 11.25 15.49 -5.73
C TYR A 125 11.32 16.47 -6.92
N LYS A 126 11.92 17.65 -6.74
CA LYS A 126 12.13 18.61 -7.85
C LYS A 126 13.02 18.04 -8.95
N GLU A 127 14.09 17.34 -8.59
CA GLU A 127 14.95 16.64 -9.55
C GLU A 127 14.15 15.65 -10.41
N VAL A 128 13.39 14.77 -9.78
CA VAL A 128 12.59 13.77 -10.49
C VAL A 128 11.48 14.41 -11.35
N ILE A 129 10.86 15.51 -10.88
CA ILE A 129 9.90 16.28 -11.69
C ILE A 129 10.57 16.86 -12.93
N ALA A 130 11.78 17.43 -12.78
CA ALA A 130 12.55 17.98 -13.90
C ALA A 130 12.89 16.88 -14.93
N GLU A 131 13.33 15.70 -14.47
CA GLU A 131 13.58 14.56 -15.33
C GLU A 131 12.32 14.10 -16.09
N LEU A 132 11.16 14.08 -15.45
CA LEU A 132 9.90 13.69 -16.09
C LEU A 132 9.46 14.72 -17.13
N LEU A 133 9.67 16.02 -16.87
CA LEU A 133 9.41 17.10 -17.83
C LEU A 133 10.33 16.99 -19.04
N GLU A 134 11.63 16.79 -18.82
CA GLU A 134 12.64 16.65 -19.89
C GLU A 134 12.35 15.43 -20.80
N LYS A 135 11.94 14.31 -20.19
CA LYS A 135 11.58 13.07 -20.91
C LYS A 135 10.19 13.12 -21.53
N GLY A 136 9.43 14.20 -21.38
CA GLY A 136 8.07 14.34 -21.90
C GLY A 136 7.02 13.47 -21.20
N HIS A 137 7.33 12.96 -20.00
CA HIS A 137 6.39 12.21 -19.16
C HIS A 137 5.57 13.10 -18.23
N ALA A 138 5.87 14.40 -18.19
CA ALA A 138 5.11 15.40 -17.46
C ALA A 138 4.98 16.68 -18.31
N TYR A 139 4.07 17.56 -17.93
CA TYR A 139 3.84 18.83 -18.62
C TYR A 139 3.22 19.87 -17.68
N TYR A 140 3.35 21.14 -18.05
CA TYR A 140 2.74 22.27 -17.33
C TYR A 140 1.26 22.41 -17.70
N CYS A 141 0.42 22.62 -16.70
CA CYS A 141 -1.00 22.86 -16.84
C CYS A 141 -1.39 24.18 -16.19
N TYR A 142 -2.00 25.06 -16.95
CA TYR A 142 -2.38 26.43 -16.55
C TYR A 142 -3.90 26.57 -16.34
N CYS A 143 -4.61 25.47 -16.04
CA CYS A 143 -6.03 25.56 -15.70
C CYS A 143 -6.25 26.32 -14.40
N SER A 144 -7.22 27.26 -14.42
CA SER A 144 -7.67 27.93 -13.21
C SER A 144 -8.48 26.98 -12.31
N LYS A 145 -8.73 27.41 -11.07
CA LYS A 145 -9.56 26.63 -10.13
C LYS A 145 -10.99 26.51 -10.62
N GLU A 146 -11.51 27.59 -11.18
CA GLU A 146 -12.89 27.71 -11.72
C GLU A 146 -13.06 26.75 -12.92
N GLU A 147 -12.08 26.71 -13.83
CA GLU A 147 -12.10 25.77 -14.95
C GLU A 147 -12.10 24.31 -14.47
N LEU A 148 -11.25 23.98 -13.47
CA LEU A 148 -11.19 22.64 -12.91
C LEU A 148 -12.50 22.25 -12.19
N GLU A 149 -13.17 23.19 -11.53
CA GLU A 149 -14.44 22.95 -10.87
C GLU A 149 -15.56 22.70 -11.89
N ALA A 150 -15.62 23.50 -12.94
CA ALA A 150 -16.54 23.28 -14.05
C ALA A 150 -16.33 21.91 -14.75
N MET A 151 -15.06 21.50 -14.92
CA MET A 151 -14.73 20.16 -15.45
C MET A 151 -15.21 19.05 -14.52
N ARG A 152 -15.07 19.19 -13.20
CA ARG A 152 -15.55 18.21 -12.21
C ARG A 152 -17.05 18.05 -12.27
N GLU A 153 -17.78 19.15 -12.26
CA GLU A 153 -19.26 19.14 -12.36
C GLU A 153 -19.74 18.44 -13.65
N LYS A 154 -19.04 18.69 -14.76
CA LYS A 154 -19.33 18.01 -16.03
C LYS A 154 -19.03 16.52 -15.95
N ALA A 155 -17.86 16.16 -15.43
CA ALA A 155 -17.44 14.77 -15.29
C ALA A 155 -18.36 13.94 -14.38
N GLU A 156 -18.85 14.53 -13.28
CA GLU A 156 -19.84 13.88 -12.41
C GLU A 156 -21.17 13.58 -13.14
N LYS A 157 -21.58 14.45 -14.05
CA LYS A 157 -22.81 14.26 -14.83
C LYS A 157 -22.64 13.22 -15.94
N GLU A 158 -21.46 13.16 -16.54
CA GLU A 158 -21.16 12.33 -17.73
C GLU A 158 -20.43 11.01 -17.39
N GLY A 159 -19.96 10.85 -16.15
CA GLY A 159 -19.21 9.64 -15.74
C GLY A 159 -17.85 9.50 -16.44
N THR A 160 -17.23 10.60 -16.81
CA THR A 160 -15.97 10.63 -17.57
C THR A 160 -14.77 11.03 -16.67
N ALA A 161 -13.54 11.03 -17.25
CA ALA A 161 -12.37 11.57 -16.58
C ALA A 161 -12.55 13.06 -16.27
N THR A 162 -12.07 13.49 -15.11
CA THR A 162 -12.33 14.86 -14.60
C THR A 162 -11.60 15.93 -15.40
N TYR A 163 -10.37 15.65 -15.84
CA TYR A 163 -9.55 16.62 -16.55
C TYR A 163 -9.58 16.38 -18.05
N ASP A 164 -9.90 17.42 -18.84
CA ASP A 164 -10.06 17.36 -20.30
C ASP A 164 -8.74 17.32 -21.09
N ARG A 165 -7.61 17.34 -20.41
CA ARG A 165 -6.26 17.27 -20.99
C ARG A 165 -5.92 18.40 -21.97
N ARG A 166 -6.57 19.57 -21.87
CA ARG A 166 -6.36 20.70 -22.80
C ARG A 166 -4.91 21.14 -22.89
N TRP A 167 -4.16 21.10 -21.78
CA TRP A 167 -2.74 21.49 -21.70
C TRP A 167 -1.77 20.35 -22.00
N ARG A 168 -2.27 19.14 -22.24
CA ARG A 168 -1.45 17.99 -22.55
C ARG A 168 -0.87 18.12 -23.97
N PRO A 169 0.50 18.16 -24.12
CA PRO A 169 1.12 18.18 -25.44
C PRO A 169 0.93 16.84 -26.15
N GLU A 170 0.42 16.91 -27.37
CA GLU A 170 0.21 15.78 -28.28
C GLU A 170 0.58 16.20 -29.69
N GLU A 171 0.95 15.24 -30.54
CA GLU A 171 1.31 15.52 -31.93
C GLU A 171 0.12 16.14 -32.68
N GLY A 172 0.37 17.26 -33.37
CA GLY A 172 -0.64 17.99 -34.12
C GLY A 172 -1.61 18.81 -33.28
N LYS A 173 -1.48 18.83 -31.96
CA LYS A 173 -2.36 19.62 -31.08
C LYS A 173 -1.77 21.01 -30.81
N THR A 174 -2.56 22.05 -31.12
CA THR A 174 -2.24 23.42 -30.69
C THR A 174 -2.66 23.60 -29.24
N LEU A 175 -1.73 23.96 -28.38
CA LEU A 175 -2.01 24.27 -26.98
C LEU A 175 -2.66 25.66 -26.84
N PRO A 176 -3.48 25.91 -25.80
CA PRO A 176 -4.00 27.23 -25.50
C PRO A 176 -2.89 28.25 -25.26
N GLU A 177 -3.21 29.55 -25.41
CA GLU A 177 -2.31 30.62 -24.99
C GLU A 177 -2.09 30.58 -23.48
N ILE A 178 -0.83 30.76 -23.05
CA ILE A 178 -0.48 30.75 -21.64
C ILE A 178 -1.03 32.01 -20.97
N PRO A 179 -1.93 31.89 -19.98
CA PRO A 179 -2.45 33.06 -19.28
C PRO A 179 -1.37 33.73 -18.43
N ALA A 180 -1.36 35.08 -18.43
CA ALA A 180 -0.29 35.86 -17.78
C ALA A 180 -0.24 35.68 -16.24
N ASP A 181 -1.40 35.44 -15.62
CA ASP A 181 -1.57 35.49 -14.16
C ASP A 181 -1.76 34.12 -13.50
N VAL A 182 -1.59 33.01 -14.24
CA VAL A 182 -1.77 31.65 -13.72
C VAL A 182 -0.41 30.98 -13.55
N GLN A 183 -0.09 30.64 -12.30
CA GLN A 183 1.05 29.79 -12.00
C GLN A 183 0.72 28.33 -12.35
N PRO A 184 1.54 27.66 -13.16
CA PRO A 184 1.25 26.31 -13.61
C PRO A 184 1.39 25.28 -12.50
N VAL A 185 0.59 24.23 -12.58
CA VAL A 185 0.86 22.96 -11.91
C VAL A 185 1.57 22.01 -12.87
N VAL A 186 2.30 21.05 -12.35
CA VAL A 186 2.89 19.97 -13.17
C VAL A 186 2.00 18.76 -13.12
N ARG A 187 1.60 18.25 -14.30
CA ARG A 187 0.84 17.00 -14.43
C ARG A 187 1.68 15.89 -15.02
N PHE A 188 1.48 14.69 -14.50
CA PHE A 188 2.01 13.47 -15.08
C PHE A 188 1.20 13.10 -16.33
N LYS A 189 1.88 12.75 -17.41
CA LYS A 189 1.29 12.35 -18.69
C LYS A 189 0.89 10.87 -18.63
N THR A 190 -0.28 10.58 -18.08
CA THR A 190 -0.81 9.21 -17.95
C THR A 190 -1.00 8.57 -19.33
N PRO A 191 -0.63 7.28 -19.55
CA PRO A 191 -0.98 6.58 -20.78
C PRO A 191 -2.48 6.63 -21.04
N LEU A 192 -2.88 6.87 -22.28
CA LEU A 192 -4.32 6.95 -22.65
C LEU A 192 -4.89 5.58 -22.97
N ASP A 193 -4.08 4.76 -23.65
CA ASP A 193 -4.49 3.44 -24.15
C ASP A 193 -4.08 2.32 -23.22
N GLY A 194 -4.76 1.18 -23.36
CA GLY A 194 -4.44 -0.03 -22.63
C GLY A 194 -4.93 -0.03 -21.19
N VAL A 195 -4.33 -0.90 -20.39
CA VAL A 195 -4.73 -1.12 -18.99
C VAL A 195 -3.51 -1.17 -18.08
N THR A 196 -3.64 -0.64 -16.88
CA THR A 196 -2.67 -0.85 -15.80
C THR A 196 -3.11 -2.04 -14.98
N LYS A 197 -2.28 -3.09 -14.98
CA LYS A 197 -2.54 -4.35 -14.27
C LYS A 197 -1.50 -4.61 -13.20
N TRP A 198 -1.93 -5.21 -12.10
CA TRP A 198 -1.05 -5.81 -11.08
C TRP A 198 -1.75 -6.98 -10.41
N THR A 199 -0.96 -7.89 -9.84
CA THR A 199 -1.47 -8.95 -8.96
C THR A 199 -1.31 -8.48 -7.53
N ASP A 200 -2.44 -8.28 -6.84
CA ASP A 200 -2.45 -7.89 -5.44
C ASP A 200 -2.35 -9.13 -4.55
N LEU A 201 -1.47 -9.10 -3.55
CA LEU A 201 -1.23 -10.23 -2.64
C LEU A 201 -2.47 -10.64 -1.83
N VAL A 202 -3.45 -9.74 -1.70
CA VAL A 202 -4.67 -9.97 -0.91
C VAL A 202 -5.91 -10.06 -1.78
N LYS A 203 -6.01 -9.21 -2.80
CA LYS A 203 -7.21 -9.04 -3.63
C LYS A 203 -7.13 -9.80 -4.96
N GLY A 204 -5.98 -10.37 -5.32
CA GLY A 204 -5.76 -11.03 -6.61
C GLY A 204 -5.50 -10.07 -7.77
N GLU A 205 -5.84 -10.48 -8.99
CA GLU A 205 -5.60 -9.65 -10.18
C GLU A 205 -6.53 -8.43 -10.22
N ILE A 206 -5.94 -7.24 -10.38
CA ILE A 206 -6.65 -5.98 -10.56
C ILE A 206 -6.20 -5.34 -11.87
N SER A 207 -7.16 -4.86 -12.64
CA SER A 207 -6.94 -4.24 -13.94
C SER A 207 -7.79 -2.98 -14.07
N ILE A 208 -7.16 -1.84 -14.34
CA ILE A 208 -7.83 -0.54 -14.49
C ILE A 208 -7.52 0.01 -15.89
N PRO A 209 -8.55 0.36 -16.70
CA PRO A 209 -8.34 1.03 -17.99
C PRO A 209 -7.62 2.37 -17.79
N ASN A 210 -6.61 2.64 -18.62
CA ASN A 210 -5.85 3.88 -18.50
C ASN A 210 -6.68 5.12 -18.84
N GLU A 211 -7.68 4.99 -19.72
CA GLU A 211 -8.64 6.04 -20.06
C GLU A 211 -9.43 6.57 -18.86
N ALA A 212 -9.65 5.71 -17.84
CA ALA A 212 -10.31 6.08 -16.59
C ALA A 212 -9.39 6.84 -15.61
N LEU A 213 -8.10 6.97 -15.92
CA LEU A 213 -7.13 7.67 -15.10
C LEU A 213 -6.92 9.09 -15.60
N ASP A 214 -7.03 10.08 -14.71
CA ASP A 214 -6.66 11.46 -15.00
C ASP A 214 -5.14 11.64 -15.07
N ASP A 215 -4.71 12.70 -15.74
CA ASP A 215 -3.34 13.18 -15.66
C ASP A 215 -3.11 13.81 -14.28
N LEU A 216 -2.49 13.03 -13.40
CA LEU A 216 -2.30 13.39 -12.00
C LEU A 216 -1.43 14.64 -11.85
N ILE A 217 -1.84 15.57 -11.00
CA ILE A 217 -0.96 16.66 -10.57
C ILE A 217 0.15 16.08 -9.68
N ILE A 218 1.41 16.25 -10.08
CA ILE A 218 2.59 15.79 -9.34
C ILE A 218 3.28 16.93 -8.58
N ALA A 219 3.13 18.18 -9.05
CA ALA A 219 3.54 19.38 -8.31
C ALA A 219 2.45 20.46 -8.39
N ARG A 220 2.22 21.13 -7.27
CA ARG A 220 1.32 22.29 -7.17
C ARG A 220 1.98 23.54 -7.74
N ALA A 221 1.20 24.62 -7.89
CA ALA A 221 1.68 25.90 -8.39
C ALA A 221 2.79 26.53 -7.52
N ASP A 222 2.80 26.26 -6.24
CA ASP A 222 3.85 26.69 -5.30
C ASP A 222 5.12 25.81 -5.37
N GLY A 223 5.15 24.81 -6.26
CA GLY A 223 6.22 23.85 -6.41
C GLY A 223 6.17 22.68 -5.42
N THR A 224 5.19 22.63 -4.51
CA THR A 224 5.04 21.55 -3.53
C THR A 224 4.62 20.26 -4.24
N PRO A 225 5.33 19.14 -4.03
CA PRO A 225 4.96 17.85 -4.63
C PRO A 225 3.67 17.30 -3.99
N THR A 226 2.96 16.46 -4.75
CA THR A 226 1.74 15.82 -4.25
C THR A 226 2.02 14.46 -3.63
N TYR A 227 1.12 14.02 -2.76
CA TYR A 227 1.20 12.77 -2.01
C TYR A 227 1.59 11.56 -2.88
N ASN A 228 0.83 11.26 -3.94
CA ASN A 228 1.09 10.08 -4.76
C ASN A 228 2.47 10.09 -5.42
N PHE A 229 2.95 11.28 -5.78
CA PHE A 229 4.27 11.44 -6.37
C PHE A 229 5.39 11.24 -5.34
N CYS A 230 5.28 11.86 -4.16
CA CYS A 230 6.27 11.67 -3.08
C CYS A 230 6.41 10.19 -2.70
N VAL A 231 5.29 9.49 -2.53
CA VAL A 231 5.29 8.06 -2.20
C VAL A 231 6.06 7.23 -3.23
N VAL A 232 5.87 7.51 -4.52
CA VAL A 232 6.57 6.79 -5.60
C VAL A 232 8.05 7.01 -5.56
N VAL A 233 8.50 8.28 -5.45
CA VAL A 233 9.92 8.62 -5.43
C VAL A 233 10.60 8.02 -4.20
N ASP A 234 9.92 8.07 -3.05
CA ASP A 234 10.48 7.50 -1.82
C ASP A 234 10.55 5.99 -1.86
N ASP A 235 9.47 5.32 -2.31
CA ASP A 235 9.46 3.86 -2.41
C ASP A 235 10.55 3.37 -3.38
N TYR A 236 10.81 4.11 -4.46
CA TYR A 236 11.91 3.85 -5.38
C TYR A 236 13.29 4.04 -4.73
N ASP A 237 13.55 5.21 -4.14
CA ASP A 237 14.85 5.53 -3.54
C ASP A 237 15.16 4.68 -2.30
N MET A 238 14.12 4.25 -1.54
CA MET A 238 14.26 3.33 -0.40
C MET A 238 14.38 1.85 -0.84
N GLY A 239 14.21 1.56 -2.14
CA GLY A 239 14.25 0.20 -2.68
C GLY A 239 13.14 -0.71 -2.15
N ILE A 240 11.93 -0.15 -1.94
CA ILE A 240 10.77 -0.91 -1.45
C ILE A 240 10.35 -1.95 -2.47
N THR A 241 10.31 -3.19 -2.04
CA THR A 241 9.91 -4.33 -2.87
C THR A 241 8.44 -4.72 -2.69
N HIS A 242 7.86 -4.42 -1.52
CA HIS A 242 6.47 -4.78 -1.20
C HIS A 242 5.76 -3.62 -0.50
N VAL A 243 4.64 -3.21 -1.08
CA VAL A 243 3.79 -2.13 -0.59
C VAL A 243 2.55 -2.73 0.05
N ILE A 244 2.55 -2.90 1.38
CA ILE A 244 1.41 -3.39 2.15
C ILE A 244 0.73 -2.18 2.81
N ARG A 245 -0.58 -1.98 2.53
CA ARG A 245 -1.33 -0.79 2.99
C ARG A 245 -2.83 -1.03 3.05
N GLY A 246 -3.60 -0.06 3.52
CA GLY A 246 -5.06 -0.13 3.51
C GLY A 246 -5.65 -0.12 2.10
N ASP A 247 -6.80 -0.75 1.90
CA ASP A 247 -7.45 -0.86 0.60
C ASP A 247 -8.13 0.44 0.13
N ASP A 248 -8.21 1.45 0.97
CA ASP A 248 -8.54 2.83 0.58
C ASP A 248 -7.50 3.45 -0.39
N HIS A 249 -6.32 2.85 -0.50
CA HIS A 249 -5.28 3.24 -1.45
C HIS A 249 -5.27 2.44 -2.76
N VAL A 250 -6.18 1.51 -3.00
CA VAL A 250 -6.24 0.72 -4.25
C VAL A 250 -6.30 1.63 -5.48
N ASN A 251 -7.13 2.68 -5.44
CA ASN A 251 -7.27 3.63 -6.54
C ASN A 251 -6.04 4.51 -6.79
N ASN A 252 -5.07 4.54 -5.87
CA ASN A 252 -3.79 5.23 -6.06
C ASN A 252 -2.77 4.34 -6.80
N THR A 253 -2.91 3.03 -6.69
CA THR A 253 -1.95 2.05 -7.22
C THR A 253 -1.70 2.20 -8.72
N PRO A 254 -2.70 2.29 -9.62
CA PRO A 254 -2.44 2.41 -11.04
C PRO A 254 -1.72 3.72 -11.41
N LYS A 255 -2.02 4.82 -10.70
CA LYS A 255 -1.34 6.10 -10.86
C LYS A 255 0.14 6.00 -10.47
N GLN A 256 0.43 5.36 -9.36
CA GLN A 256 1.78 5.14 -8.85
C GLN A 256 2.58 4.18 -9.75
N ILE A 257 1.97 3.10 -10.23
CA ILE A 257 2.59 2.17 -11.19
C ILE A 257 3.01 2.90 -12.47
N ASN A 258 2.18 3.79 -13.00
CA ASN A 258 2.49 4.52 -14.22
C ASN A 258 3.66 5.50 -14.02
N ILE A 259 3.74 6.16 -12.86
CA ILE A 259 4.89 7.01 -12.52
C ILE A 259 6.16 6.18 -12.34
N LEU A 260 6.08 5.03 -11.62
CA LEU A 260 7.23 4.11 -11.45
C LEU A 260 7.78 3.65 -12.81
N LYS A 261 6.91 3.29 -13.74
CA LYS A 261 7.32 2.92 -15.12
C LYS A 261 8.02 4.07 -15.83
N ALA A 262 7.52 5.30 -15.68
CA ALA A 262 8.09 6.47 -16.35
C ALA A 262 9.49 6.84 -15.82
N ILE A 263 9.77 6.60 -14.54
CA ILE A 263 11.11 6.79 -13.96
C ILE A 263 12.01 5.55 -14.15
N GLY A 264 11.52 4.47 -14.80
CA GLY A 264 12.29 3.26 -15.06
C GLY A 264 12.50 2.36 -13.84
N ALA A 265 11.64 2.48 -12.82
CA ALA A 265 11.73 1.70 -11.60
C ALA A 265 11.20 0.27 -11.77
N THR A 266 11.79 -0.67 -11.03
CA THR A 266 11.20 -1.99 -10.82
C THR A 266 9.92 -1.83 -10.00
N LEU A 267 8.82 -2.45 -10.43
CA LEU A 267 7.55 -2.35 -9.73
C LEU A 267 7.58 -3.18 -8.43
N PRO A 268 7.15 -2.62 -7.31
CA PRO A 268 6.95 -3.39 -6.10
C PRO A 268 5.71 -4.29 -6.22
N GLU A 269 5.64 -5.34 -5.40
CA GLU A 269 4.41 -6.09 -5.18
C GLU A 269 3.48 -5.32 -4.24
N TYR A 270 2.17 -5.41 -4.49
CA TYR A 270 1.17 -4.69 -3.71
C TYR A 270 0.30 -5.65 -2.90
N GLY A 271 -0.02 -5.27 -1.67
CA GLY A 271 -0.99 -5.97 -0.82
C GLY A 271 -1.93 -4.97 -0.13
N HIS A 272 -3.21 -5.00 -0.49
CA HIS A 272 -4.21 -4.09 0.06
C HIS A 272 -5.09 -4.77 1.10
N LEU A 273 -4.89 -4.37 2.36
CA LEU A 273 -5.60 -4.92 3.52
C LEU A 273 -7.01 -4.35 3.61
N PRO A 274 -8.03 -5.18 3.88
CA PRO A 274 -9.40 -4.71 4.02
C PRO A 274 -9.55 -3.65 5.11
N MET A 275 -10.50 -2.72 4.96
CA MET A 275 -10.81 -1.73 5.98
C MET A 275 -11.32 -2.40 7.26
N ILE A 276 -11.07 -1.76 8.41
CA ILE A 276 -11.74 -2.12 9.66
C ILE A 276 -13.11 -1.45 9.66
N LEU A 277 -14.15 -2.27 9.64
CA LEU A 277 -15.53 -1.81 9.64
C LEU A 277 -16.14 -1.93 11.04
N ASN A 278 -17.11 -1.08 11.35
CA ASN A 278 -17.94 -1.22 12.53
C ASN A 278 -19.00 -2.34 12.35
N GLU A 279 -19.79 -2.59 13.38
CA GLU A 279 -20.86 -3.61 13.34
C GLU A 279 -21.90 -3.37 12.25
N GLN A 280 -22.07 -2.12 11.80
CA GLN A 280 -22.97 -1.73 10.71
C GLN A 280 -22.32 -1.82 9.33
N GLY A 281 -21.10 -2.36 9.22
CA GLY A 281 -20.37 -2.49 7.94
C GLY A 281 -19.85 -1.15 7.38
N LYS A 282 -19.91 -0.06 8.17
CA LYS A 282 -19.36 1.23 7.77
C LYS A 282 -17.92 1.40 8.28
N LYS A 283 -17.13 2.22 7.59
CA LYS A 283 -15.78 2.61 8.07
C LYS A 283 -15.93 3.12 9.50
N SER A 284 -15.23 2.49 10.45
CA SER A 284 -15.35 2.86 11.85
C SER A 284 -14.76 4.26 12.06
N PRO A 285 -15.54 5.28 12.38
CA PRO A 285 -15.00 6.60 12.72
C PRO A 285 -14.12 6.54 13.99
N ASN A 286 -14.39 5.57 14.87
CA ASN A 286 -13.65 5.34 16.11
C ASN A 286 -12.37 4.51 15.91
N ALA A 287 -12.18 3.84 14.76
CA ALA A 287 -10.88 3.24 14.45
C ALA A 287 -9.76 4.31 14.35
N ALA A 288 -10.16 5.57 14.06
CA ALA A 288 -9.27 6.73 14.11
C ALA A 288 -9.14 7.35 15.52
N ALA A 289 -10.06 7.03 16.42
CA ALA A 289 -10.25 7.75 17.68
C ALA A 289 -10.09 6.87 18.93
N ILE A 290 -9.43 5.71 18.84
CA ILE A 290 -8.86 5.13 20.06
C ILE A 290 -7.53 5.85 20.25
N PRO A 291 -7.48 6.97 20.99
CA PRO A 291 -6.21 7.50 21.41
C PRO A 291 -5.56 6.36 22.20
N LEU A 292 -4.38 5.93 21.79
CA LEU A 292 -3.54 5.18 22.71
C LEU A 292 -3.37 6.13 23.88
N PRO A 293 -3.97 5.84 25.07
CA PRO A 293 -3.97 6.81 26.14
C PRO A 293 -2.53 7.00 26.62
N LEU A 294 -2.02 8.19 26.45
CA LEU A 294 -0.81 8.63 27.17
C LEU A 294 -1.26 9.27 28.49
N PRO A 295 -0.65 8.94 29.62
CA PRO A 295 0.53 8.09 29.85
C PRO A 295 0.16 6.65 30.22
N ILE A 296 0.52 5.73 29.36
CA ILE A 296 0.32 4.28 29.52
C ILE A 296 1.18 3.69 30.66
N SER A 297 2.13 4.48 31.20
CA SER A 297 3.03 4.05 32.26
C SER A 297 2.37 3.58 33.54
N ALA A 298 1.11 3.98 33.83
CA ALA A 298 0.49 3.71 35.13
C ALA A 298 -0.57 2.59 35.13
N ARG A 299 -1.21 2.27 34.00
CA ARG A 299 -2.34 1.32 33.97
C ARG A 299 -2.01 -0.08 33.47
N TRP A 300 -0.92 -0.26 32.71
CA TRP A 300 -0.50 -1.54 32.16
C TRP A 300 0.72 -2.17 32.86
N ALA A 301 1.35 -1.46 33.79
CA ALA A 301 2.36 -2.04 34.69
C ALA A 301 1.79 -3.18 35.56
N SER A 302 0.46 -3.26 35.69
CA SER A 302 -0.25 -4.32 36.39
C SER A 302 -0.76 -5.46 35.53
N CYS A 303 -0.53 -5.43 34.22
CA CYS A 303 -0.92 -6.53 33.33
C CYS A 303 0.27 -7.49 33.16
N PRO A 304 0.22 -8.71 33.72
CA PRO A 304 1.33 -9.64 33.62
C PRO A 304 1.44 -10.18 32.20
N LYS A 305 2.44 -9.70 31.45
CA LYS A 305 2.95 -10.26 30.18
C LYS A 305 1.91 -10.71 29.12
N PRO A 306 1.03 -9.88 28.59
CA PRO A 306 0.08 -10.39 27.58
C PRO A 306 0.48 -10.13 26.13
N CYS A 307 1.22 -9.08 25.83
CA CYS A 307 1.46 -8.76 24.42
C CYS A 307 2.41 -9.73 23.69
N SER A 308 3.50 -10.16 24.34
CA SER A 308 4.43 -11.10 23.69
C SER A 308 3.81 -12.47 23.44
N THR A 309 2.92 -12.94 24.31
CA THR A 309 2.28 -14.27 24.18
C THR A 309 1.22 -14.29 23.08
N ILE A 310 0.44 -13.21 22.93
CA ILE A 310 -0.51 -13.06 21.81
C ILE A 310 0.25 -12.91 20.50
N TRP A 311 1.37 -12.18 20.49
CA TRP A 311 2.26 -12.03 19.37
C TRP A 311 2.89 -13.34 18.91
N HIS A 312 3.47 -14.11 19.83
CA HIS A 312 4.05 -15.41 19.52
C HIS A 312 3.02 -16.46 19.09
N ALA A 313 1.83 -16.44 19.67
CA ALA A 313 0.74 -17.32 19.25
C ALA A 313 0.20 -16.96 17.86
N TRP A 314 0.24 -15.69 17.48
CA TRP A 314 -0.24 -15.21 16.17
C TRP A 314 0.84 -15.37 15.08
N ALA A 315 2.07 -14.98 15.33
CA ALA A 315 3.20 -15.17 14.42
C ALA A 315 3.55 -16.65 14.22
N GLY A 316 3.38 -17.49 15.23
CA GLY A 316 3.64 -18.94 15.13
C GLY A 316 2.53 -19.74 14.43
N ARG A 317 1.31 -19.21 14.29
CA ARG A 317 0.19 -19.89 13.63
C ARG A 317 -0.02 -19.53 12.15
N THR A 318 0.66 -18.53 11.63
CA THR A 318 0.61 -18.18 10.19
C THR A 318 1.40 -19.14 9.31
N ALA A 319 2.09 -20.14 9.89
CA ALA A 319 2.79 -21.18 9.14
C ALA A 319 1.88 -22.28 8.53
N THR A 320 0.56 -22.25 8.81
CA THR A 320 -0.40 -23.18 8.19
C THR A 320 -1.66 -22.44 7.76
N THR A 321 -1.78 -22.21 6.48
CA THR A 321 -2.81 -21.44 5.77
C THR A 321 -4.21 -22.09 5.77
N SER A 322 -4.55 -23.01 6.65
CA SER A 322 -5.80 -23.78 6.57
C SER A 322 -6.74 -23.73 7.77
N SER A 323 -6.54 -22.89 8.78
CA SER A 323 -7.41 -22.96 9.97
C SER A 323 -7.77 -21.63 10.67
N LEU A 324 -7.80 -20.50 9.96
CA LEU A 324 -8.43 -19.30 10.51
C LEU A 324 -9.93 -19.34 10.27
N ARG A 325 -10.65 -20.22 11.00
CA ARG A 325 -12.08 -20.04 11.25
C ARG A 325 -12.24 -19.07 12.42
N TRP A 326 -12.77 -17.90 12.14
CA TRP A 326 -13.32 -17.04 13.18
C TRP A 326 -14.57 -17.73 13.74
N ASN A 327 -14.48 -18.30 14.94
CA ASN A 327 -15.65 -18.68 15.71
C ASN A 327 -16.25 -17.38 16.29
N ASN A 328 -17.40 -16.98 15.74
CA ASN A 328 -18.30 -16.03 16.36
C ASN A 328 -18.94 -16.71 17.60
N SER A 329 -18.21 -16.83 18.67
CA SER A 329 -18.78 -17.02 19.99
C SER A 329 -18.59 -15.72 20.76
N SER A 330 -19.70 -15.01 20.87
CA SER A 330 -19.92 -13.89 21.77
C SER A 330 -19.56 -14.28 23.19
N ASN A 331 -18.32 -14.01 23.62
CA ASN A 331 -17.97 -13.79 25.02
C ASN A 331 -16.51 -13.30 25.10
N GLY A 332 -16.36 -12.02 25.38
CA GLY A 332 -15.31 -11.46 26.21
C GLY A 332 -13.93 -11.35 25.59
N LEU A 333 -13.67 -10.22 24.93
CA LEU A 333 -12.39 -9.54 25.02
C LEU A 333 -12.70 -8.03 25.04
N ILE A 334 -12.70 -7.52 26.25
CA ILE A 334 -12.61 -6.09 26.57
C ILE A 334 -11.19 -5.62 26.31
#